data_69b2e202c7a2eee82ded819ecd4ffa19
#
_entry.id   69b2e202c7a2eee82ded819ecd4ffa19
#
_cell.length_a   1.000
_cell.length_b   1.000
_cell.length_c   1.000
_cell.angle_alpha   90.00
_cell.angle_beta   90.00
_cell.angle_gamma   90.00
#
_symmetry.space_group_name_H-M   'P 1'
#
loop_
_entity.id
_entity.type
_entity.pdbx_description
1 polymer ?
#
loop_
_entity_poly.entity_id
_entity_poly.type
_entity_poly.pdbx_seq_one_letter_code
_entity_poly.pdbx_strand_id
1 'polypeptide(L)'
;MPAFLSLDSISLNTPDGRPLFDGLTLALGRERTGLVGRNGSGKSTLLRLIAGESEPAGGTVQRIGSIGMLAQLADDRQTVAQALGVAGDLARLRRLERGEGSLDDAADADWTLEARLQSALVETGLPAMPLDRGVASLSGGERTRVALARLLIEGPDLLLLDEPTNNLDADGRQAVAQLLERWQGGALVASHDRALLERVDRIVELTPVGITVFGGAWSTFAEARDAARARAGAELERASDALRDTERSIQKAREKKARRDSVGRAYARSGSQARIMLGAQKQIAEASSAREGRLADRLLGDRTDALEEARAKVEVLTPLAIDLPETNLPGARELIAFKDVMMSFEGRALFGPMSFEARGPERIAIRGANGSGKTTLFRLITGELKPASGEIRRPTDRVAVLDQHVGLLDPASRSSTISAASIRS
;
A
#
# COMPACT_ATOMS: atom_id res chain seq x y z
N MET A 1 12.54 -8.94 25.35
CA MET A 1 13.57 -7.95 25.02
C MET A 1 12.96 -6.59 25.18
N PRO A 2 13.67 -5.56 25.64
CA PRO A 2 13.09 -4.22 25.75
C PRO A 2 12.66 -3.71 24.38
N ALA A 3 11.47 -3.13 24.32
CA ALA A 3 10.98 -2.48 23.11
C ALA A 3 11.66 -1.13 22.94
N PHE A 4 12.04 -0.77 21.72
CA PHE A 4 12.53 0.58 21.40
C PHE A 4 11.39 1.60 21.32
N LEU A 5 10.19 1.09 20.97
CA LEU A 5 8.97 1.88 20.85
C LEU A 5 7.79 1.10 21.42
N SER A 6 6.92 1.79 22.15
CA SER A 6 5.60 1.28 22.54
C SER A 6 4.53 2.31 22.21
N LEU A 7 3.52 1.88 21.50
CA LEU A 7 2.28 2.59 21.22
C LEU A 7 1.19 1.95 22.06
N ASP A 8 0.48 2.71 22.87
CA ASP A 8 -0.64 2.22 23.67
C ASP A 8 -1.89 3.02 23.38
N SER A 9 -2.91 2.32 22.88
CA SER A 9 -4.27 2.84 22.61
C SER A 9 -4.27 4.12 21.78
N ILE A 10 -3.41 4.19 20.75
CA ILE A 10 -3.25 5.36 19.88
C ILE A 10 -4.51 5.58 19.06
N SER A 11 -5.06 6.80 19.16
CA SER A 11 -6.12 7.31 18.30
C SER A 11 -5.61 8.49 17.48
N LEU A 12 -5.96 8.52 16.20
CA LEU A 12 -5.59 9.58 15.28
C LEU A 12 -6.71 9.81 14.26
N ASN A 13 -6.97 11.08 13.94
CA ASN A 13 -7.95 11.46 12.94
C ASN A 13 -7.27 12.01 11.69
N THR A 14 -7.92 11.86 10.54
CA THR A 14 -7.54 12.56 9.31
C THR A 14 -7.84 14.06 9.45
N PRO A 15 -7.26 14.93 8.59
CA PRO A 15 -7.62 16.37 8.58
C PRO A 15 -9.10 16.64 8.41
N ASP A 16 -9.84 15.72 7.77
CA ASP A 16 -11.30 15.80 7.59
C ASP A 16 -12.09 15.31 8.81
N GLY A 17 -11.42 15.01 9.94
CA GLY A 17 -12.05 14.57 11.18
C GLY A 17 -12.50 13.11 11.21
N ARG A 18 -12.16 12.29 10.20
CA ARG A 18 -12.48 10.85 10.21
C ARG A 18 -11.45 10.09 11.03
N PRO A 19 -11.84 9.10 11.83
CA PRO A 19 -10.89 8.27 12.55
C PRO A 19 -10.01 7.49 11.58
N LEU A 20 -8.70 7.64 11.73
CA LEU A 20 -7.69 6.88 10.97
C LEU A 20 -7.25 5.66 11.78
N PHE A 21 -7.01 5.86 13.08
CA PHE A 21 -6.75 4.81 14.06
C PHE A 21 -7.62 5.02 15.28
N ASP A 22 -8.06 3.92 15.89
CA ASP A 22 -8.79 3.93 17.16
C ASP A 22 -8.27 2.80 18.05
N GLY A 23 -7.59 3.17 19.14
CA GLY A 23 -7.05 2.21 20.10
C GLY A 23 -5.88 1.35 19.58
N LEU A 24 -5.06 1.85 18.64
CA LEU A 24 -3.94 1.11 18.06
C LEU A 24 -2.86 0.88 19.12
N THR A 25 -2.50 -0.39 19.36
CA THR A 25 -1.44 -0.79 20.30
C THR A 25 -0.40 -1.63 19.56
N LEU A 26 0.88 -1.21 19.61
CA LEU A 26 1.99 -1.86 18.94
C LEU A 26 3.28 -1.63 19.70
N ALA A 27 4.09 -2.69 19.86
CA ALA A 27 5.45 -2.58 20.37
C ALA A 27 6.45 -3.03 19.32
N LEU A 28 7.56 -2.28 19.18
CA LEU A 28 8.66 -2.56 18.25
C LEU A 28 9.97 -2.71 19.04
N GLY A 29 10.64 -3.83 18.85
CA GLY A 29 11.94 -4.16 19.43
C GLY A 29 13.00 -4.28 18.34
N ARG A 30 13.91 -5.25 18.49
CA ARG A 30 15.00 -5.51 17.53
C ARG A 30 14.59 -6.24 16.28
N GLU A 31 13.37 -6.73 16.22
CA GLU A 31 12.85 -7.41 15.04
C GLU A 31 12.61 -6.48 13.86
N ARG A 32 12.79 -6.99 12.67
CA ARG A 32 12.40 -6.34 11.43
C ARG A 32 10.92 -6.57 11.20
N THR A 33 10.14 -5.52 11.22
CA THR A 33 8.69 -5.55 11.07
C THR A 33 8.28 -4.96 9.73
N GLY A 34 7.58 -5.73 8.89
CA GLY A 34 6.92 -5.23 7.68
C GLY A 34 5.56 -4.62 8.04
N LEU A 35 5.28 -3.41 7.56
CA LEU A 35 3.99 -2.75 7.71
C LEU A 35 3.25 -2.80 6.38
N VAL A 36 2.17 -3.54 6.32
CA VAL A 36 1.34 -3.68 5.12
C VAL A 36 -0.06 -3.13 5.36
N GLY A 37 -0.74 -2.76 4.31
CA GLY A 37 -2.10 -2.21 4.38
C GLY A 37 -2.46 -1.51 3.07
N ARG A 38 -3.74 -1.23 2.85
CA ARG A 38 -4.23 -0.54 1.64
C ARG A 38 -3.63 0.86 1.52
N ASN A 39 -3.62 1.40 0.29
CA ASN A 39 -3.27 2.81 0.09
C ASN A 39 -4.29 3.67 0.84
N GLY A 40 -3.79 4.67 1.57
CA GLY A 40 -4.62 5.51 2.44
C GLY A 40 -4.98 4.90 3.81
N SER A 41 -4.47 3.69 4.16
CA SER A 41 -4.70 3.11 5.50
C SER A 41 -3.92 3.80 6.63
N GLY A 42 -3.08 4.78 6.32
CA GLY A 42 -2.33 5.54 7.32
C GLY A 42 -0.92 5.04 7.62
N LYS A 43 -0.33 4.18 6.78
CA LYS A 43 1.05 3.67 6.99
C LYS A 43 2.06 4.80 7.19
N SER A 44 2.14 5.74 6.26
CA SER A 44 3.05 6.90 6.35
C SER A 44 2.72 7.81 7.54
N THR A 45 1.43 7.95 7.89
CA THR A 45 1.01 8.72 9.05
C THR A 45 1.46 8.07 10.36
N LEU A 46 1.37 6.74 10.44
CA LEU A 46 1.88 5.97 11.58
C LEU A 46 3.40 6.11 11.71
N LEU A 47 4.15 6.04 10.59
CA LEU A 47 5.60 6.24 10.61
C LEU A 47 5.98 7.64 11.09
N ARG A 48 5.29 8.69 10.62
CA ARG A 48 5.50 10.08 11.08
C ARG A 48 5.17 10.26 12.55
N LEU A 49 4.08 9.65 13.03
CA LEU A 49 3.75 9.64 14.44
C LEU A 49 4.87 8.98 15.27
N ILE A 50 5.40 7.85 14.83
CA ILE A 50 6.50 7.14 15.48
C ILE A 50 7.77 7.99 15.47
N ALA A 51 8.07 8.67 14.36
CA ALA A 51 9.20 9.58 14.23
C ALA A 51 9.09 10.84 15.13
N GLY A 52 7.89 11.15 15.65
CA GLY A 52 7.64 12.35 16.44
C GLY A 52 7.31 13.59 15.63
N GLU A 53 7.02 13.45 14.35
CA GLU A 53 6.61 14.54 13.46
C GLU A 53 5.12 14.92 13.64
N SER A 54 4.34 14.09 14.31
CA SER A 54 2.94 14.34 14.66
C SER A 54 2.62 13.77 16.03
N GLU A 55 1.60 14.35 16.69
CA GLU A 55 1.11 13.86 17.98
C GLU A 55 -0.21 13.07 17.80
N PRO A 56 -0.47 12.04 18.64
CA PRO A 56 -1.71 11.33 18.61
C PRO A 56 -2.84 12.18 19.20
N ALA A 57 -4.07 11.96 18.75
CA ALA A 57 -5.26 12.55 19.34
C ALA A 57 -5.60 11.92 20.70
N GLY A 58 -5.13 10.70 20.95
CA GLY A 58 -5.29 9.99 22.22
C GLY A 58 -4.30 8.83 22.30
N GLY A 59 -4.09 8.30 23.51
CA GLY A 59 -3.12 7.25 23.78
C GLY A 59 -1.72 7.77 24.11
N THR A 60 -0.76 6.85 24.22
CA THR A 60 0.61 7.18 24.64
C THR A 60 1.65 6.58 23.71
N VAL A 61 2.68 7.37 23.36
CA VAL A 61 3.85 6.95 22.57
C VAL A 61 5.08 7.01 23.45
N GLN A 62 5.68 5.85 23.73
CA GLN A 62 6.94 5.75 24.48
C GLN A 62 8.07 5.41 23.52
N ARG A 63 9.05 6.30 23.41
CA ARG A 63 10.28 6.12 22.62
C ARG A 63 11.43 5.93 23.58
N ILE A 64 12.05 4.75 23.57
CA ILE A 64 13.14 4.39 24.50
C ILE A 64 14.49 4.46 23.79
N GLY A 65 14.50 4.15 22.48
CA GLY A 65 15.67 4.19 21.62
C GLY A 65 15.68 5.40 20.68
N SER A 66 16.80 5.60 20.01
CA SER A 66 16.93 6.55 18.91
C SER A 66 16.17 6.04 17.67
N ILE A 67 15.47 6.94 16.99
CA ILE A 67 14.66 6.61 15.81
C ILE A 67 15.20 7.35 14.60
N GLY A 68 15.53 6.60 13.54
CA GLY A 68 15.92 7.16 12.25
C GLY A 68 14.87 6.88 11.19
N MET A 69 14.48 7.89 10.43
CA MET A 69 13.52 7.74 9.33
C MET A 69 14.18 8.02 8.00
N LEU A 70 13.94 7.16 7.02
CA LEU A 70 14.36 7.41 5.65
C LEU A 70 13.55 8.57 5.07
N ALA A 71 14.14 9.76 5.10
CA ALA A 71 13.57 10.93 4.48
C ALA A 71 13.99 11.03 3.00
N GLN A 72 13.08 11.47 2.16
CA GLN A 72 13.45 11.88 0.79
C GLN A 72 14.30 13.16 0.88
N LEU A 73 15.45 13.18 0.17
CA LEU A 73 16.27 14.38 0.05
C LEU A 73 15.50 15.42 -0.79
N ALA A 74 14.81 16.32 -0.11
CA ALA A 74 13.93 17.30 -0.73
C ALA A 74 14.65 18.62 -1.09
N ASP A 75 15.77 18.93 -0.42
CA ASP A 75 16.50 20.19 -0.64
C ASP A 75 17.65 19.99 -1.64
N ASP A 76 17.41 20.42 -2.85
CA ASP A 76 18.37 20.37 -3.97
C ASP A 76 19.56 21.32 -3.76
N ARG A 77 19.53 22.23 -2.78
CA ARG A 77 20.60 23.19 -2.49
C ARG A 77 21.70 22.63 -1.62
N GLN A 78 21.43 21.49 -0.97
CA GLN A 78 22.40 20.85 -0.07
C GLN A 78 23.55 20.20 -0.83
N THR A 79 24.72 20.15 -0.17
CA THR A 79 25.81 19.27 -0.58
C THR A 79 25.59 17.83 -0.08
N VAL A 80 26.31 16.87 -0.66
CA VAL A 80 26.30 15.48 -0.17
C VAL A 80 26.70 15.39 1.30
N ALA A 81 27.73 16.15 1.75
CA ALA A 81 28.12 16.20 3.16
C ALA A 81 27.00 16.68 4.09
N GLN A 82 26.24 17.70 3.65
CA GLN A 82 25.09 18.20 4.41
C GLN A 82 23.94 17.18 4.42
N ALA A 83 23.67 16.54 3.30
CA ALA A 83 22.64 15.50 3.19
C ALA A 83 22.96 14.27 4.05
N LEU A 84 24.24 13.93 4.18
CA LEU A 84 24.71 12.87 5.08
C LEU A 84 24.70 13.27 6.56
N GLY A 85 24.49 14.56 6.87
CA GLY A 85 24.53 15.08 8.25
C GLY A 85 25.93 15.26 8.83
N VAL A 86 26.99 15.14 8.02
CA VAL A 86 28.38 15.11 8.49
C VAL A 86 29.18 16.38 8.20
N ALA A 87 28.55 17.37 7.57
CA ALA A 87 29.26 18.58 7.11
C ALA A 87 29.95 19.34 8.26
N GLY A 88 29.30 19.49 9.42
CA GLY A 88 29.85 20.17 10.60
C GLY A 88 31.04 19.44 11.19
N ASP A 89 30.92 18.12 11.35
CA ASP A 89 31.96 17.29 11.94
C ASP A 89 33.18 17.16 11.02
N LEU A 90 32.96 17.03 9.71
CA LEU A 90 34.06 17.10 8.74
C LEU A 90 34.77 18.45 8.73
N ALA A 91 34.03 19.55 8.86
CA ALA A 91 34.65 20.90 8.97
C ALA A 91 35.47 21.03 10.25
N ARG A 92 34.99 20.44 11.36
CA ARG A 92 35.73 20.39 12.64
C ARG A 92 37.02 19.59 12.50
N LEU A 93 36.96 18.38 11.97
CA LEU A 93 38.16 17.55 11.74
C LEU A 93 39.18 18.27 10.86
N ARG A 94 38.74 18.88 9.75
CA ARG A 94 39.63 19.66 8.88
C ARG A 94 40.30 20.89 9.55
N ARG A 95 39.62 21.55 10.51
CA ARG A 95 40.24 22.63 11.29
C ARG A 95 41.31 22.07 12.20
N LEU A 96 41.04 20.95 12.87
CA LEU A 96 42.02 20.28 13.73
C LEU A 96 43.25 19.82 12.95
N GLU A 97 43.09 19.22 11.79
CA GLU A 97 44.21 18.79 10.90
C GLU A 97 45.09 19.96 10.45
N ARG A 98 44.50 21.14 10.24
CA ARG A 98 45.25 22.36 9.88
C ARG A 98 45.91 23.06 11.08
N GLY A 99 45.68 22.57 12.30
CA GLY A 99 46.15 23.24 13.53
C GLY A 99 45.38 24.51 13.90
N GLU A 100 44.19 24.70 13.30
CA GLU A 100 43.30 25.86 13.51
C GLU A 100 42.17 25.53 14.51
N GLY A 101 42.13 24.30 15.01
CA GLY A 101 41.07 23.81 15.91
C GLY A 101 41.30 24.30 17.36
N SER A 102 40.18 24.48 18.08
CA SER A 102 40.16 24.77 19.51
C SER A 102 40.24 23.48 20.34
N LEU A 103 40.46 23.65 21.67
CA LEU A 103 40.37 22.52 22.61
C LEU A 103 38.97 21.90 22.63
N ASP A 104 37.94 22.72 22.47
CA ASP A 104 36.54 22.24 22.37
C ASP A 104 36.32 21.46 21.07
N ASP A 105 36.89 21.92 19.95
CA ASP A 105 36.84 21.14 18.68
C ASP A 105 37.51 19.78 18.87
N ALA A 106 38.60 19.69 19.61
CA ALA A 106 39.28 18.42 19.84
C ALA A 106 38.51 17.50 20.81
N ALA A 107 37.85 18.08 21.81
CA ALA A 107 37.01 17.32 22.74
C ALA A 107 35.76 16.73 22.09
N ASP A 108 35.14 17.49 21.17
CA ASP A 108 33.91 17.10 20.47
C ASP A 108 34.15 16.37 19.14
N ALA A 109 35.41 16.15 18.76
CA ALA A 109 35.75 15.54 17.49
C ALA A 109 35.41 14.06 17.48
N ASP A 110 34.64 13.63 16.48
CA ASP A 110 34.44 12.21 16.17
C ASP A 110 35.56 11.71 15.24
N TRP A 111 36.61 11.18 15.85
CA TRP A 111 37.76 10.62 15.14
C TRP A 111 37.44 9.36 14.31
N THR A 112 36.27 8.76 14.51
CA THR A 112 35.82 7.55 13.77
C THR A 112 34.97 7.90 12.57
N LEU A 113 34.57 9.16 12.40
CA LEU A 113 33.64 9.63 11.40
C LEU A 113 34.02 9.23 9.97
N GLU A 114 35.31 9.42 9.59
CA GLU A 114 35.76 9.11 8.25
C GLU A 114 35.66 7.62 7.93
N ALA A 115 36.02 6.75 8.89
CA ALA A 115 35.89 5.32 8.73
C ALA A 115 34.42 4.88 8.63
N ARG A 116 33.54 5.44 9.46
CA ARG A 116 32.10 5.18 9.40
C ARG A 116 31.48 5.68 8.10
N LEU A 117 31.87 6.87 7.65
CA LEU A 117 31.44 7.45 6.39
C LEU A 117 31.84 6.56 5.20
N GLN A 118 33.11 6.13 5.15
CA GLN A 118 33.59 5.25 4.10
C GLN A 118 32.86 3.90 4.10
N SER A 119 32.65 3.31 5.27
CA SER A 119 31.87 2.06 5.39
C SER A 119 30.45 2.25 4.89
N ALA A 120 29.76 3.32 5.29
CA ALA A 120 28.39 3.60 4.88
C ALA A 120 28.27 3.82 3.35
N LEU A 121 29.22 4.52 2.74
CA LEU A 121 29.24 4.72 1.29
C LEU A 121 29.44 3.40 0.53
N VAL A 122 30.34 2.54 1.01
CA VAL A 122 30.57 1.21 0.43
C VAL A 122 29.34 0.33 0.58
N GLU A 123 28.73 0.27 1.77
CA GLU A 123 27.56 -0.57 2.05
C GLU A 123 26.34 -0.16 1.23
N THR A 124 26.19 1.13 0.96
CA THR A 124 25.10 1.63 0.12
C THR A 124 25.39 1.56 -1.38
N GLY A 125 26.61 1.14 -1.75
CA GLY A 125 27.04 1.07 -3.15
C GLY A 125 27.13 2.44 -3.82
N LEU A 126 27.39 3.47 -3.04
CA LEU A 126 27.67 4.81 -3.59
C LEU A 126 29.06 4.81 -4.21
N PRO A 127 29.23 5.32 -5.44
CA PRO A 127 30.56 5.51 -5.99
C PRO A 127 31.30 6.59 -5.18
N ALA A 128 32.63 6.52 -5.17
CA ALA A 128 33.43 7.59 -4.62
C ALA A 128 33.08 8.90 -5.34
N MET A 129 32.59 9.87 -4.57
CA MET A 129 32.16 11.16 -5.10
C MET A 129 32.62 12.30 -4.16
N PRO A 130 32.86 13.50 -4.70
CA PRO A 130 33.14 14.66 -3.86
C PRO A 130 31.97 14.96 -2.93
N LEU A 131 32.23 15.14 -1.64
CA LEU A 131 31.21 15.42 -0.63
C LEU A 131 30.64 16.84 -0.71
N ASP A 132 31.30 17.74 -1.41
CA ASP A 132 30.87 19.10 -1.75
C ASP A 132 29.96 19.14 -2.96
N ARG A 133 29.79 18.01 -3.68
CA ARG A 133 28.87 17.87 -4.81
C ARG A 133 27.43 18.19 -4.38
N GLY A 134 26.71 18.98 -5.18
CA GLY A 134 25.30 19.33 -4.92
C GLY A 134 24.36 18.15 -5.12
N VAL A 135 23.40 17.96 -4.23
CA VAL A 135 22.35 16.93 -4.29
C VAL A 135 21.53 17.03 -5.57
N ALA A 136 21.34 18.26 -6.11
CA ALA A 136 20.62 18.50 -7.37
C ALA A 136 21.21 17.70 -8.55
N SER A 137 22.52 17.44 -8.53
CA SER A 137 23.20 16.72 -9.62
C SER A 137 23.15 15.20 -9.50
N LEU A 138 22.55 14.67 -8.42
CA LEU A 138 22.43 13.25 -8.16
C LEU A 138 21.19 12.68 -8.89
N SER A 139 21.34 11.46 -9.41
CA SER A 139 20.20 10.67 -9.85
C SER A 139 19.31 10.29 -8.66
N GLY A 140 18.04 9.96 -8.92
CA GLY A 140 17.11 9.52 -7.86
C GLY A 140 17.64 8.33 -7.06
N GLY A 141 18.31 7.38 -7.72
CA GLY A 141 18.95 6.24 -7.05
C GLY A 141 20.13 6.65 -6.15
N GLU A 142 20.99 7.57 -6.60
CA GLU A 142 22.09 8.12 -5.78
C GLU A 142 21.53 8.87 -4.57
N ARG A 143 20.49 9.66 -4.75
CA ARG A 143 19.82 10.38 -3.61
C ARG A 143 19.33 9.41 -2.55
N THR A 144 18.66 8.33 -2.94
CA THR A 144 18.21 7.31 -1.99
C THR A 144 19.38 6.63 -1.28
N ARG A 145 20.44 6.30 -2.00
CA ARG A 145 21.66 5.72 -1.40
C ARG A 145 22.35 6.67 -0.43
N VAL A 146 22.36 7.98 -0.71
CA VAL A 146 22.85 9.01 0.24
C VAL A 146 21.99 9.05 1.50
N ALA A 147 20.67 9.00 1.36
CA ALA A 147 19.75 8.95 2.51
C ALA A 147 19.94 7.66 3.35
N LEU A 148 20.17 6.52 2.70
CA LEU A 148 20.50 5.26 3.38
C LEU A 148 21.86 5.33 4.09
N ALA A 149 22.89 5.92 3.45
CA ALA A 149 24.21 6.10 4.05
C ALA A 149 24.15 7.00 5.29
N ARG A 150 23.33 8.06 5.27
CA ARG A 150 23.06 8.88 6.45
C ARG A 150 22.54 8.03 7.61
N LEU A 151 21.56 7.18 7.40
CA LEU A 151 21.00 6.31 8.45
C LEU A 151 22.04 5.34 9.01
N LEU A 152 22.93 4.81 8.15
CA LEU A 152 24.05 3.96 8.61
C LEU A 152 25.05 4.74 9.47
N ILE A 153 25.31 6.01 9.15
CA ILE A 153 26.20 6.88 9.93
C ILE A 153 25.54 7.25 11.27
N GLU A 154 24.26 7.58 11.28
CA GLU A 154 23.50 7.91 12.48
C GLU A 154 23.33 6.71 13.43
N GLY A 155 23.16 5.50 12.88
CA GLY A 155 23.04 4.25 13.61
C GLY A 155 21.87 4.20 14.60
N PRO A 156 20.65 4.52 14.21
CA PRO A 156 19.51 4.55 15.14
C PRO A 156 19.15 3.14 15.66
N ASP A 157 18.55 3.07 16.87
CA ASP A 157 18.07 1.81 17.45
C ASP A 157 16.87 1.25 16.68
N LEU A 158 16.01 2.13 16.15
CA LEU A 158 14.85 1.79 15.34
C LEU A 158 14.87 2.54 14.00
N LEU A 159 14.87 1.78 12.92
CA LEU A 159 14.85 2.27 11.55
C LEU A 159 13.41 2.31 11.01
N LEU A 160 12.99 3.45 10.48
CA LEU A 160 11.70 3.63 9.81
C LEU A 160 11.90 3.82 8.32
N LEU A 161 11.31 2.93 7.51
CA LEU A 161 11.40 2.96 6.05
C LEU A 161 9.99 3.07 5.45
N ASP A 162 9.71 4.17 4.77
CA ASP A 162 8.44 4.39 4.06
C ASP A 162 8.64 4.19 2.56
N GLU A 163 8.10 3.08 2.03
CA GLU A 163 8.21 2.68 0.62
C GLU A 163 9.65 2.81 0.05
N PRO A 164 10.65 2.23 0.72
CA PRO A 164 12.07 2.50 0.41
C PRO A 164 12.52 1.98 -0.96
N THR A 165 11.74 1.14 -1.60
CA THR A 165 12.03 0.57 -2.92
C THR A 165 11.39 1.35 -4.07
N ASN A 166 10.57 2.35 -3.78
CA ASN A 166 9.94 3.17 -4.81
C ASN A 166 10.99 3.96 -5.60
N ASN A 167 10.81 3.99 -6.92
CA ASN A 167 11.70 4.67 -7.86
C ASN A 167 13.15 4.13 -7.89
N LEU A 168 13.44 2.99 -7.24
CA LEU A 168 14.74 2.34 -7.33
C LEU A 168 14.78 1.34 -8.48
N ASP A 169 15.96 1.25 -9.10
CA ASP A 169 16.33 0.16 -9.98
C ASP A 169 16.64 -1.13 -9.20
N ALA A 170 17.02 -2.19 -9.91
CA ALA A 170 17.30 -3.48 -9.27
C ALA A 170 18.43 -3.39 -8.23
N ASP A 171 19.48 -2.62 -8.55
CA ASP A 171 20.65 -2.46 -7.67
C ASP A 171 20.30 -1.67 -6.42
N GLY A 172 19.50 -0.60 -6.57
CA GLY A 172 18.99 0.16 -5.44
C GLY A 172 18.10 -0.65 -4.51
N ARG A 173 17.19 -1.48 -5.06
CA ARG A 173 16.36 -2.40 -4.27
C ARG A 173 17.20 -3.42 -3.52
N GLN A 174 18.23 -3.95 -4.17
CA GLN A 174 19.13 -4.89 -3.53
C GLN A 174 19.94 -4.24 -2.39
N ALA A 175 20.36 -2.98 -2.55
CA ALA A 175 21.05 -2.24 -1.48
C ALA A 175 20.15 -2.05 -0.26
N VAL A 176 18.87 -1.67 -0.45
CA VAL A 176 17.88 -1.58 0.65
C VAL A 176 17.69 -2.93 1.34
N ALA A 177 17.59 -4.00 0.56
CA ALA A 177 17.41 -5.34 1.08
C ALA A 177 18.61 -5.80 1.92
N GLN A 178 19.85 -5.55 1.44
CA GLN A 178 21.08 -5.86 2.17
C GLN A 178 21.22 -5.01 3.44
N LEU A 179 20.85 -3.72 3.39
CA LEU A 179 20.81 -2.88 4.59
C LEU A 179 19.90 -3.51 5.65
N LEU A 180 18.68 -3.88 5.28
CA LEU A 180 17.70 -4.45 6.19
C LEU A 180 18.19 -5.78 6.79
N GLU A 181 18.86 -6.63 6.00
CA GLU A 181 19.42 -7.90 6.48
C GLU A 181 20.55 -7.73 7.51
N ARG A 182 21.39 -6.72 7.31
CA ARG A 182 22.56 -6.45 8.17
C ARG A 182 22.20 -5.57 9.37
N TRP A 183 21.04 -4.94 9.37
CA TRP A 183 20.63 -4.04 10.43
C TRP A 183 20.57 -4.75 11.78
N GLN A 184 21.31 -4.24 12.77
CA GLN A 184 21.39 -4.84 14.11
C GLN A 184 20.34 -4.31 15.08
N GLY A 185 19.71 -3.18 14.77
CA GLY A 185 18.58 -2.60 15.51
C GLY A 185 17.24 -3.16 15.07
N GLY A 186 16.17 -2.54 15.55
CA GLY A 186 14.81 -2.77 15.03
C GLY A 186 14.58 -2.07 13.69
N ALA A 187 13.63 -2.57 12.91
CA ALA A 187 13.19 -1.89 11.69
C ALA A 187 11.67 -2.01 11.51
N LEU A 188 11.05 -0.90 11.09
CA LEU A 188 9.66 -0.89 10.62
C LEU A 188 9.65 -0.43 9.15
N VAL A 189 9.22 -1.31 8.27
CA VAL A 189 9.28 -1.12 6.81
C VAL A 189 7.88 -1.13 6.24
N ALA A 190 7.35 0.03 5.90
CA ALA A 190 6.12 0.13 5.10
C ALA A 190 6.48 -0.12 3.64
N SER A 191 5.96 -1.18 3.04
CA SER A 191 6.25 -1.50 1.64
C SER A 191 5.17 -2.38 1.00
N HIS A 192 5.10 -2.30 -0.33
CA HIS A 192 4.36 -3.22 -1.19
C HIS A 192 5.30 -4.19 -1.93
N ASP A 193 6.60 -4.04 -1.76
CA ASP A 193 7.61 -4.91 -2.37
C ASP A 193 7.70 -6.24 -1.61
N ARG A 194 7.13 -7.28 -2.22
CA ARG A 194 7.09 -8.63 -1.64
C ARG A 194 8.48 -9.20 -1.40
N ALA A 195 9.44 -8.91 -2.29
CA ALA A 195 10.81 -9.40 -2.14
C ALA A 195 11.53 -8.77 -0.94
N LEU A 196 11.22 -7.51 -0.61
CA LEU A 196 11.69 -6.85 0.61
C LEU A 196 10.99 -7.42 1.85
N LEU A 197 9.67 -7.65 1.78
CA LEU A 197 8.88 -8.21 2.88
C LEU A 197 9.18 -9.69 3.16
N GLU A 198 9.85 -10.41 2.26
CA GLU A 198 10.40 -11.74 2.57
C GLU A 198 11.59 -11.71 3.54
N ARG A 199 12.15 -10.54 3.81
CA ARG A 199 13.33 -10.36 4.65
C ARG A 199 13.02 -9.83 6.05
N VAL A 200 11.73 -9.73 6.39
CA VAL A 200 11.28 -9.30 7.73
C VAL A 200 10.99 -10.50 8.62
N ASP A 201 11.00 -10.28 9.92
CA ASP A 201 10.78 -11.32 10.93
C ASP A 201 9.28 -11.47 11.27
N ARG A 202 8.51 -10.39 11.07
CA ARG A 202 7.04 -10.37 11.26
C ARG A 202 6.39 -9.31 10.38
N ILE A 203 5.10 -9.46 10.16
CA ILE A 203 4.27 -8.50 9.41
C ILE A 203 3.16 -7.96 10.30
N VAL A 204 2.96 -6.65 10.23
CA VAL A 204 1.84 -5.92 10.82
C VAL A 204 0.93 -5.47 9.69
N GLU A 205 -0.30 -5.98 9.65
CA GLU A 205 -1.32 -5.54 8.71
C GLU A 205 -2.15 -4.42 9.34
N LEU A 206 -2.15 -3.26 8.68
CA LEU A 206 -2.93 -2.10 9.08
C LEU A 206 -4.24 -2.06 8.31
N THR A 207 -5.35 -2.21 9.02
CA THR A 207 -6.71 -2.19 8.48
C THR A 207 -7.52 -1.05 9.11
N PRO A 208 -8.67 -0.66 8.54
CA PRO A 208 -9.56 0.33 9.15
C PRO A 208 -10.10 -0.08 10.55
N VAL A 209 -10.06 -1.37 10.86
CA VAL A 209 -10.56 -1.93 12.14
C VAL A 209 -9.46 -2.00 13.19
N GLY A 210 -8.18 -1.82 12.80
CA GLY A 210 -7.04 -1.93 13.70
C GLY A 210 -5.85 -2.62 13.05
N ILE A 211 -4.95 -3.15 13.89
CA ILE A 211 -3.77 -3.88 13.43
C ILE A 211 -3.87 -5.36 13.75
N THR A 212 -3.28 -6.16 12.88
CA THR A 212 -3.07 -7.60 13.11
C THR A 212 -1.59 -7.92 12.93
N VAL A 213 -1.00 -8.65 13.87
CA VAL A 213 0.42 -9.02 13.83
C VAL A 213 0.54 -10.49 13.44
N PHE A 214 1.35 -10.75 12.42
CA PHE A 214 1.66 -12.08 11.92
C PHE A 214 3.16 -12.34 12.07
N GLY A 215 3.52 -13.46 12.68
CA GLY A 215 4.91 -13.93 12.72
C GLY A 215 5.32 -14.50 11.37
N GLY A 216 6.58 -14.23 10.98
CA GLY A 216 7.14 -14.69 9.71
C GLY A 216 7.12 -13.66 8.59
N ALA A 217 7.68 -14.06 7.46
CA ALA A 217 7.83 -13.24 6.25
C ALA A 217 6.54 -13.14 5.42
N TRP A 218 6.64 -12.47 4.28
CA TRP A 218 5.50 -12.23 3.38
C TRP A 218 4.78 -13.50 2.94
N SER A 219 5.51 -14.56 2.58
CA SER A 219 4.91 -15.84 2.14
C SER A 219 3.99 -16.42 3.21
N THR A 220 4.48 -16.52 4.45
CA THR A 220 3.69 -17.01 5.59
C THR A 220 2.45 -16.13 5.87
N PHE A 221 2.63 -14.81 5.81
CA PHE A 221 1.54 -13.86 5.94
C PHE A 221 0.49 -14.03 4.83
N ALA A 222 0.92 -14.14 3.57
CA ALA A 222 0.03 -14.27 2.42
C ALA A 222 -0.82 -15.55 2.53
N GLU A 223 -0.21 -16.68 2.88
CA GLU A 223 -0.92 -17.95 3.10
C GLU A 223 -1.93 -17.85 4.26
N ALA A 224 -1.53 -17.29 5.38
CA ALA A 224 -2.41 -17.11 6.54
C ALA A 224 -3.60 -16.19 6.22
N ARG A 225 -3.35 -15.11 5.48
CA ARG A 225 -4.37 -14.16 5.05
C ARG A 225 -5.34 -14.78 4.04
N ASP A 226 -4.82 -15.50 3.05
CA ASP A 226 -5.66 -16.16 2.04
C ASP A 226 -6.52 -17.27 2.68
N ALA A 227 -5.98 -18.03 3.64
CA ALA A 227 -6.73 -18.99 4.41
C ALA A 227 -7.80 -18.34 5.32
N ALA A 228 -7.51 -17.18 5.90
CA ALA A 228 -8.48 -16.41 6.69
C ALA A 228 -9.63 -15.88 5.81
N ARG A 229 -9.31 -15.37 4.63
CA ARG A 229 -10.29 -14.91 3.63
C ARG A 229 -11.18 -16.05 3.13
N ALA A 230 -10.59 -17.18 2.81
CA ALA A 230 -11.34 -18.35 2.39
C ALA A 230 -12.32 -18.83 3.49
N ARG A 231 -11.89 -18.83 4.76
CA ARG A 231 -12.74 -19.16 5.89
C ARG A 231 -13.89 -18.17 6.07
N ALA A 232 -13.61 -16.87 6.03
CA ALA A 232 -14.63 -15.82 6.13
C ALA A 232 -15.64 -15.89 4.96
N GLY A 233 -15.17 -16.13 3.74
CA GLY A 233 -16.01 -16.33 2.57
C GLY A 233 -16.94 -17.54 2.72
N ALA A 234 -16.42 -18.68 3.18
CA ALA A 234 -17.21 -19.88 3.41
C ALA A 234 -18.21 -19.72 4.58
N GLU A 235 -17.85 -18.91 5.60
CA GLU A 235 -18.77 -18.59 6.70
C GLU A 235 -19.93 -17.71 6.20
N LEU A 236 -19.65 -16.72 5.37
CA LEU A 236 -20.67 -15.85 4.75
C LEU A 236 -21.62 -16.66 3.85
N GLU A 237 -21.08 -17.57 3.02
CA GLU A 237 -21.88 -18.42 2.16
C GLU A 237 -22.82 -19.31 2.97
N ARG A 238 -22.30 -19.99 4.01
CA ARG A 238 -23.11 -20.82 4.93
C ARG A 238 -24.20 -20.02 5.63
N ALA A 239 -23.88 -18.81 6.12
CA ALA A 239 -24.87 -17.95 6.78
C ALA A 239 -25.97 -17.51 5.79
N SER A 240 -25.59 -17.17 4.55
CA SER A 240 -26.53 -16.81 3.49
C SER A 240 -27.46 -17.97 3.13
N ASP A 241 -26.91 -19.17 2.96
CA ASP A 241 -27.71 -20.36 2.63
C ASP A 241 -28.66 -20.75 3.78
N ALA A 242 -28.18 -20.68 5.04
CA ALA A 242 -29.00 -20.93 6.21
C ALA A 242 -30.18 -19.95 6.34
N LEU A 243 -29.98 -18.66 6.00
CA LEU A 243 -31.08 -17.70 5.96
C LEU A 243 -32.09 -18.07 4.85
N ARG A 244 -31.62 -18.34 3.64
CA ARG A 244 -32.49 -18.73 2.50
C ARG A 244 -33.30 -20.00 2.80
N ASP A 245 -32.69 -20.99 3.43
CA ASP A 245 -33.36 -22.23 3.77
C ASP A 245 -34.42 -22.03 4.88
N THR A 246 -34.10 -21.14 5.86
CA THR A 246 -35.05 -20.73 6.90
C THR A 246 -36.26 -20.01 6.27
N GLU A 247 -36.03 -19.04 5.38
CA GLU A 247 -37.09 -18.34 4.65
C GLU A 247 -37.98 -19.31 3.85
N ARG A 248 -37.35 -20.24 3.11
CA ARG A 248 -38.10 -21.28 2.33
C ARG A 248 -38.92 -22.18 3.23
N SER A 249 -38.38 -22.57 4.39
CA SER A 249 -39.07 -23.45 5.33
C SER A 249 -40.29 -22.74 5.96
N ILE A 250 -40.15 -21.48 6.34
CA ILE A 250 -41.24 -20.65 6.86
C ILE A 250 -42.32 -20.45 5.79
N GLN A 251 -41.90 -20.14 4.56
CA GLN A 251 -42.86 -19.99 3.45
C GLN A 251 -43.66 -21.27 3.20
N LYS A 252 -43.00 -22.42 3.15
CA LYS A 252 -43.69 -23.73 2.99
C LYS A 252 -44.63 -24.01 4.18
N ALA A 253 -44.25 -23.67 5.40
CA ALA A 253 -45.11 -23.82 6.59
C ALA A 253 -46.34 -22.90 6.52
N ARG A 254 -46.19 -21.63 6.07
CA ARG A 254 -47.30 -20.70 5.83
C ARG A 254 -48.27 -21.22 4.75
N GLU A 255 -47.74 -21.71 3.65
CA GLU A 255 -48.58 -22.26 2.56
C GLU A 255 -49.35 -23.50 3.03
N LYS A 256 -48.69 -24.45 3.73
CA LYS A 256 -49.33 -25.64 4.29
C LYS A 256 -50.44 -25.27 5.28
N LYS A 257 -50.19 -24.23 6.08
CA LYS A 257 -51.18 -23.69 7.03
C LYS A 257 -52.35 -23.07 6.30
N ALA A 258 -52.13 -22.20 5.30
CA ALA A 258 -53.19 -21.57 4.52
C ALA A 258 -54.10 -22.61 3.84
N ARG A 259 -53.53 -23.72 3.32
CA ARG A 259 -54.31 -24.85 2.79
C ARG A 259 -55.14 -25.52 3.87
N ARG A 260 -54.60 -25.79 5.08
CA ARG A 260 -55.35 -26.38 6.20
C ARG A 260 -56.51 -25.45 6.64
N ASP A 261 -56.23 -24.17 6.76
CA ASP A 261 -57.23 -23.16 7.19
C ASP A 261 -58.34 -22.99 6.15
N SER A 262 -58.04 -23.16 4.86
CA SER A 262 -59.06 -23.15 3.80
C SER A 262 -59.97 -24.33 3.88
N VAL A 263 -59.42 -25.54 4.10
CA VAL A 263 -60.22 -26.78 4.28
C VAL A 263 -61.03 -26.73 5.57
N GLY A 264 -60.46 -26.22 6.67
CA GLY A 264 -61.18 -26.04 7.94
C GLY A 264 -62.33 -25.03 7.84
N ARG A 265 -62.16 -23.94 7.09
CA ARG A 265 -63.26 -23.00 6.81
C ARG A 265 -64.36 -23.60 5.94
N ALA A 266 -64.02 -24.42 4.94
CA ALA A 266 -64.97 -25.12 4.12
C ALA A 266 -65.80 -26.11 4.99
N TYR A 267 -65.16 -26.85 5.86
CA TYR A 267 -65.80 -27.79 6.79
C TYR A 267 -66.71 -27.06 7.81
N ALA A 268 -66.27 -25.95 8.40
CA ALA A 268 -67.07 -25.13 9.32
C ALA A 268 -68.34 -24.54 8.68
N ARG A 269 -68.35 -24.29 7.35
CA ARG A 269 -69.49 -23.84 6.58
C ARG A 269 -70.52 -24.96 6.32
N SER A 270 -70.14 -26.25 6.41
CA SER A 270 -71.05 -27.35 6.23
C SER A 270 -72.03 -27.61 7.38
N GLY A 271 -71.93 -26.91 8.50
CA GLY A 271 -72.94 -26.86 9.54
C GLY A 271 -73.02 -28.03 10.52
N SER A 272 -72.01 -28.92 10.55
CA SER A 272 -72.09 -30.21 11.29
C SER A 272 -71.58 -30.16 12.75
N GLN A 273 -71.20 -29.02 13.31
CA GLN A 273 -70.67 -28.90 14.67
C GLN A 273 -71.31 -27.80 15.52
N ALA A 274 -71.38 -28.02 16.90
CA ALA A 274 -71.91 -27.04 17.83
C ALA A 274 -71.05 -25.77 17.90
N ARG A 275 -71.63 -24.57 17.86
CA ARG A 275 -71.01 -23.25 17.85
C ARG A 275 -69.92 -23.05 18.96
N ILE A 276 -70.15 -23.62 20.13
CA ILE A 276 -69.24 -23.50 21.30
C ILE A 276 -67.89 -24.25 21.02
N MET A 277 -67.90 -25.42 20.38
CA MET A 277 -66.70 -26.16 20.05
C MET A 277 -65.88 -25.47 18.99
N LEU A 278 -66.52 -24.86 17.99
CA LEU A 278 -65.88 -24.05 16.97
C LEU A 278 -65.15 -22.81 17.54
N GLY A 279 -65.70 -22.17 18.58
CA GLY A 279 -65.07 -21.02 19.26
C GLY A 279 -63.79 -21.45 20.00
N ALA A 280 -63.83 -22.54 20.77
CA ALA A 280 -62.65 -23.03 21.49
C ALA A 280 -61.52 -23.49 20.51
N GLN A 281 -61.88 -24.22 19.44
CA GLN A 281 -60.90 -24.58 18.40
C GLN A 281 -60.28 -23.38 17.70
N LYS A 282 -61.02 -22.32 17.45
CA LYS A 282 -60.50 -21.07 16.87
C LYS A 282 -59.49 -20.40 17.79
N GLN A 283 -59.76 -20.27 19.10
CA GLN A 283 -58.86 -19.70 20.07
C GLN A 283 -57.53 -20.49 20.19
N ILE A 284 -57.63 -21.82 20.21
CA ILE A 284 -56.42 -22.68 20.24
C ILE A 284 -55.60 -22.52 18.96
N ALA A 285 -56.25 -22.46 17.82
CA ALA A 285 -55.61 -22.26 16.54
C ALA A 285 -54.93 -20.89 16.41
N GLU A 286 -55.55 -19.82 16.93
CA GLU A 286 -54.99 -18.45 16.97
C GLU A 286 -53.78 -18.38 17.93
N ALA A 287 -53.85 -18.98 19.12
CA ALA A 287 -52.75 -19.05 20.07
C ALA A 287 -51.54 -19.83 19.52
N SER A 288 -51.82 -20.96 18.87
CA SER A 288 -50.75 -21.75 18.20
C SER A 288 -50.12 -20.95 17.06
N SER A 289 -50.94 -20.28 16.27
CA SER A 289 -50.49 -19.42 15.15
C SER A 289 -49.59 -18.29 15.62
N ALA A 290 -49.97 -17.62 16.71
CA ALA A 290 -49.17 -16.53 17.31
C ALA A 290 -47.82 -17.04 17.85
N ARG A 291 -47.79 -18.28 18.40
CA ARG A 291 -46.55 -18.91 18.88
C ARG A 291 -45.63 -19.31 17.72
N GLU A 292 -46.18 -19.91 16.68
CA GLU A 292 -45.44 -20.27 15.45
C GLU A 292 -44.89 -19.04 14.73
N GLY A 293 -45.67 -17.94 14.67
CA GLY A 293 -45.21 -16.65 14.11
C GLY A 293 -44.01 -16.10 14.88
N ARG A 294 -44.12 -16.00 16.22
CA ARG A 294 -43.01 -15.51 17.06
C ARG A 294 -41.75 -16.36 16.96
N LEU A 295 -41.88 -17.69 16.81
CA LEU A 295 -40.74 -18.56 16.61
C LEU A 295 -40.09 -18.32 15.24
N ALA A 296 -40.89 -18.17 14.18
CA ALA A 296 -40.40 -17.86 12.85
C ALA A 296 -39.66 -16.53 12.80
N ASP A 297 -40.22 -15.49 13.43
CA ASP A 297 -39.61 -14.16 13.48
C ASP A 297 -38.28 -14.17 14.25
N ARG A 298 -38.22 -14.92 15.37
CA ARG A 298 -36.98 -15.10 16.12
C ARG A 298 -35.92 -15.83 15.30
N LEU A 299 -36.27 -16.94 14.64
CA LEU A 299 -35.35 -17.69 13.79
C LEU A 299 -34.81 -16.84 12.62
N LEU A 300 -35.67 -16.01 12.02
CA LEU A 300 -35.24 -15.07 10.97
C LEU A 300 -34.27 -14.03 11.53
N GLY A 301 -34.59 -13.44 12.70
CA GLY A 301 -33.69 -12.50 13.38
C GLY A 301 -32.32 -13.10 13.62
N ASP A 302 -32.24 -14.27 14.31
CA ASP A 302 -30.99 -14.95 14.61
C ASP A 302 -30.16 -15.25 13.34
N ARG A 303 -30.80 -15.60 12.21
CA ARG A 303 -30.12 -15.87 10.93
C ARG A 303 -29.66 -14.60 10.23
N THR A 304 -30.44 -13.51 10.37
CA THR A 304 -30.05 -12.20 9.80
C THR A 304 -28.84 -11.65 10.56
N ASP A 305 -28.87 -11.71 11.90
CA ASP A 305 -27.76 -11.27 12.72
C ASP A 305 -26.47 -12.06 12.40
N ALA A 306 -26.58 -13.39 12.28
CA ALA A 306 -25.45 -14.23 11.90
C ALA A 306 -24.90 -13.90 10.50
N LEU A 307 -25.77 -13.52 9.55
CA LEU A 307 -25.34 -13.08 8.23
C LEU A 307 -24.61 -11.73 8.28
N GLU A 308 -25.10 -10.80 9.10
CA GLU A 308 -24.46 -9.50 9.29
C GLU A 308 -23.09 -9.63 9.96
N GLU A 309 -22.97 -10.47 10.98
CA GLU A 309 -21.68 -10.80 11.60
C GLU A 309 -20.69 -11.42 10.59
N ALA A 310 -21.17 -12.38 9.79
CA ALA A 310 -20.34 -12.99 8.77
C ALA A 310 -19.90 -11.96 7.68
N ARG A 311 -20.79 -11.05 7.30
CA ARG A 311 -20.46 -9.95 6.36
C ARG A 311 -19.42 -8.99 6.92
N ALA A 312 -19.49 -8.66 8.19
CA ALA A 312 -18.52 -7.78 8.85
C ALA A 312 -17.10 -8.35 8.85
N LYS A 313 -16.97 -9.70 8.85
CA LYS A 313 -15.67 -10.40 8.79
C LYS A 313 -15.08 -10.45 7.39
N VAL A 314 -15.90 -10.29 6.34
CA VAL A 314 -15.43 -10.32 4.96
C VAL A 314 -15.00 -8.92 4.55
N GLU A 315 -13.68 -8.73 4.38
CA GLU A 315 -13.16 -7.52 3.77
C GLU A 315 -13.69 -7.43 2.33
N VAL A 316 -14.58 -6.48 2.09
CA VAL A 316 -15.12 -6.23 0.74
C VAL A 316 -14.01 -5.60 -0.09
N LEU A 317 -13.22 -6.44 -0.72
CA LEU A 317 -12.32 -6.03 -1.79
C LEU A 317 -13.20 -5.80 -3.03
N THR A 318 -13.52 -4.55 -3.30
CA THR A 318 -14.00 -4.21 -4.64
C THR A 318 -12.77 -4.30 -5.57
N PRO A 319 -12.63 -5.34 -6.40
CA PRO A 319 -11.52 -5.39 -7.34
C PRO A 319 -11.64 -4.18 -8.25
N LEU A 320 -10.53 -3.46 -8.45
CA LEU A 320 -10.49 -2.45 -9.50
C LEU A 320 -10.60 -3.17 -10.85
N ALA A 321 -11.80 -3.26 -11.36
CA ALA A 321 -12.06 -3.75 -12.71
C ALA A 321 -12.03 -2.55 -13.65
N ILE A 322 -11.01 -2.47 -14.48
CA ILE A 322 -10.95 -1.50 -15.57
C ILE A 322 -11.40 -2.23 -16.83
N ASP A 323 -12.61 -1.94 -17.25
CA ASP A 323 -13.15 -2.47 -18.50
C ASP A 323 -12.66 -1.57 -19.64
N LEU A 324 -11.64 -2.04 -20.34
CA LEU A 324 -11.10 -1.32 -21.49
C LEU A 324 -11.79 -1.81 -22.75
N PRO A 325 -12.31 -0.90 -23.61
CA PRO A 325 -12.90 -1.29 -24.88
C PRO A 325 -11.86 -2.00 -25.74
N GLU A 326 -12.32 -2.97 -26.53
CA GLU A 326 -11.48 -3.68 -27.50
C GLU A 326 -10.90 -2.66 -28.50
N THR A 327 -9.59 -2.68 -28.66
CA THR A 327 -8.90 -1.74 -29.56
C THR A 327 -9.16 -2.02 -31.03
N ASN A 328 -9.62 -3.23 -31.40
CA ASN A 328 -9.84 -3.70 -32.78
C ASN A 328 -8.65 -3.41 -33.71
N LEU A 329 -7.43 -3.39 -33.18
CA LEU A 329 -6.21 -3.13 -33.95
C LEU A 329 -5.82 -4.38 -34.74
N PRO A 330 -5.65 -4.30 -36.07
CA PRO A 330 -5.12 -5.40 -36.86
C PRO A 330 -3.72 -5.80 -36.38
N GLY A 331 -3.47 -7.09 -36.21
CA GLY A 331 -2.21 -7.61 -35.65
C GLY A 331 -0.94 -7.31 -36.46
N ALA A 332 -1.09 -6.88 -37.72
CA ALA A 332 0.03 -6.49 -38.59
C ALA A 332 0.25 -4.97 -38.67
N ARG A 333 -0.58 -4.17 -37.97
CA ARG A 333 -0.46 -2.70 -38.06
C ARG A 333 0.78 -2.24 -37.33
N GLU A 334 1.69 -1.56 -38.05
CA GLU A 334 2.82 -0.83 -37.44
C GLU A 334 2.26 0.31 -36.59
N LEU A 335 2.61 0.29 -35.31
CA LEU A 335 2.22 1.33 -34.33
C LEU A 335 3.34 2.34 -34.16
N ILE A 336 4.58 1.86 -34.07
CA ILE A 336 5.77 2.67 -33.88
C ILE A 336 6.92 1.97 -34.57
N ALA A 337 7.74 2.71 -35.32
CA ALA A 337 9.01 2.23 -35.85
C ALA A 337 10.12 3.24 -35.56
N PHE A 338 11.21 2.74 -35.03
CA PHE A 338 12.47 3.45 -34.82
C PHE A 338 13.48 2.91 -35.80
N LYS A 339 14.17 3.81 -36.52
CA LYS A 339 15.22 3.47 -37.45
C LYS A 339 16.48 4.28 -37.12
N ASP A 340 17.51 3.59 -36.66
CA ASP A 340 18.84 4.13 -36.31
C ASP A 340 18.75 5.37 -35.39
N VAL A 341 17.84 5.32 -34.43
CA VAL A 341 17.55 6.45 -33.54
C VAL A 341 18.65 6.57 -32.49
N MET A 342 19.25 7.75 -32.42
CA MET A 342 20.19 8.14 -31.37
C MET A 342 19.63 9.28 -30.53
N MET A 343 19.94 9.29 -29.24
CA MET A 343 19.67 10.41 -28.37
C MET A 343 20.91 10.83 -27.62
N SER A 344 21.17 12.14 -27.59
CA SER A 344 22.28 12.72 -26.85
C SER A 344 21.84 14.03 -26.18
N PHE A 345 22.44 14.32 -25.02
CA PHE A 345 22.32 15.58 -24.31
C PHE A 345 23.70 16.18 -24.12
N GLU A 346 23.87 17.46 -24.44
CA GLU A 346 25.12 18.22 -24.27
C GLU A 346 26.34 17.47 -24.84
N GLY A 347 26.16 16.81 -25.98
CA GLY A 347 27.22 16.07 -26.66
C GLY A 347 27.51 14.68 -26.11
N ARG A 348 26.83 14.25 -25.02
CA ARG A 348 26.97 12.89 -24.44
C ARG A 348 25.85 12.01 -24.97
N ALA A 349 26.20 10.89 -25.59
CA ALA A 349 25.23 9.91 -26.04
C ALA A 349 24.51 9.29 -24.82
N LEU A 350 23.17 9.32 -24.85
CA LEU A 350 22.33 8.67 -23.85
C LEU A 350 22.05 7.22 -24.26
N PHE A 351 21.65 7.00 -25.51
CA PHE A 351 21.47 5.68 -26.12
C PHE A 351 21.47 5.75 -27.64
N GLY A 352 21.61 4.61 -28.27
CA GLY A 352 21.56 4.42 -29.74
C GLY A 352 22.91 4.12 -30.36
N PRO A 353 22.92 3.84 -31.68
CA PRO A 353 21.76 3.74 -32.57
C PRO A 353 20.87 2.55 -32.22
N MET A 354 19.54 2.76 -32.20
CA MET A 354 18.59 1.68 -31.94
C MET A 354 17.51 1.65 -33.02
N SER A 355 17.14 0.45 -33.42
CA SER A 355 16.04 0.21 -34.36
C SER A 355 15.12 -0.84 -33.77
N PHE A 356 13.81 -0.54 -33.70
CA PHE A 356 12.79 -1.50 -33.29
C PHE A 356 11.44 -1.11 -33.87
N GLU A 357 10.54 -2.07 -33.95
CA GLU A 357 9.17 -1.86 -34.38
C GLU A 357 8.22 -2.41 -33.32
N ALA A 358 7.11 -1.70 -33.09
CA ALA A 358 5.98 -2.18 -32.32
C ALA A 358 4.77 -2.34 -33.23
N ARG A 359 4.14 -3.50 -33.22
CA ARG A 359 2.95 -3.82 -34.00
C ARG A 359 1.78 -4.11 -33.07
N GLY A 360 0.60 -3.70 -33.44
CA GLY A 360 -0.58 -3.95 -32.61
C GLY A 360 -1.05 -5.42 -32.70
N PRO A 361 -1.57 -5.98 -31.58
CA PRO A 361 -1.69 -5.45 -30.20
C PRO A 361 -0.56 -5.94 -29.25
N GLU A 362 0.67 -5.59 -29.51
CA GLU A 362 1.82 -5.98 -28.69
C GLU A 362 1.88 -5.24 -27.36
N ARG A 363 2.39 -5.92 -26.32
CA ARG A 363 2.72 -5.32 -25.03
C ARG A 363 4.23 -5.37 -24.83
N ILE A 364 4.86 -4.19 -24.76
CA ILE A 364 6.30 -4.06 -24.66
C ILE A 364 6.67 -3.52 -23.30
N ALA A 365 7.54 -4.23 -22.57
CA ALA A 365 8.10 -3.78 -21.30
C ALA A 365 9.49 -3.23 -21.50
N ILE A 366 9.72 -1.96 -21.10
CA ILE A 366 11.02 -1.30 -21.15
C ILE A 366 11.68 -1.45 -19.78
N ARG A 367 12.87 -2.08 -19.74
CA ARG A 367 13.66 -2.28 -18.52
C ARG A 367 15.03 -1.63 -18.66
N GLY A 368 15.62 -1.21 -17.56
CA GLY A 368 16.97 -0.64 -17.52
C GLY A 368 17.22 0.09 -16.19
N ALA A 369 18.49 0.37 -15.91
CA ALA A 369 18.93 1.13 -14.75
C ALA A 369 18.32 2.55 -14.71
N ASN A 370 18.33 3.18 -13.55
CA ASN A 370 17.94 4.58 -13.45
C ASN A 370 18.92 5.46 -14.27
N GLY A 371 18.40 6.46 -14.97
CA GLY A 371 19.21 7.28 -15.87
C GLY A 371 19.49 6.67 -17.24
N SER A 372 19.09 5.42 -17.53
CA SER A 372 19.31 4.77 -18.83
C SER A 372 18.48 5.35 -19.99
N GLY A 373 17.68 6.39 -19.74
CA GLY A 373 16.90 7.04 -20.78
C GLY A 373 15.50 6.49 -21.02
N LYS A 374 14.93 5.66 -20.11
CA LYS A 374 13.56 5.13 -20.25
C LYS A 374 12.51 6.22 -20.46
N THR A 375 12.51 7.25 -19.63
CA THR A 375 11.59 8.41 -19.76
C THR A 375 11.85 9.19 -21.03
N THR A 376 13.12 9.32 -21.44
CA THR A 376 13.47 9.96 -22.71
C THR A 376 12.95 9.19 -23.91
N LEU A 377 13.02 7.85 -23.84
CA LEU A 377 12.44 6.98 -24.87
C LEU A 377 10.92 7.15 -24.96
N PHE A 378 10.21 7.23 -23.84
CA PHE A 378 8.77 7.54 -23.84
C PHE A 378 8.48 8.92 -24.48
N ARG A 379 9.26 9.95 -24.15
CA ARG A 379 9.12 11.28 -24.75
C ARG A 379 9.42 11.32 -26.27
N LEU A 380 10.30 10.45 -26.75
CA LEU A 380 10.50 10.25 -28.19
C LEU A 380 9.29 9.55 -28.83
N ILE A 381 8.72 8.56 -28.17
CA ILE A 381 7.52 7.84 -28.61
C ILE A 381 6.32 8.80 -28.67
N THR A 382 6.11 9.65 -27.67
CA THR A 382 5.02 10.64 -27.63
C THR A 382 5.24 11.83 -28.56
N GLY A 383 6.50 12.09 -28.92
CA GLY A 383 6.87 13.22 -29.77
C GLY A 383 7.15 14.52 -29.05
N GLU A 384 7.19 14.48 -27.74
CA GLU A 384 7.64 15.60 -26.92
C GLU A 384 9.12 15.94 -27.15
N LEU A 385 9.91 14.94 -27.56
CA LEU A 385 11.31 15.12 -27.94
C LEU A 385 11.55 14.64 -29.37
N LYS A 386 12.54 15.25 -30.00
CA LYS A 386 13.07 14.80 -31.30
C LYS A 386 14.38 14.04 -31.09
N PRO A 387 14.66 12.98 -31.87
CA PRO A 387 15.92 12.28 -31.77
C PRO A 387 17.08 13.17 -32.27
N ALA A 388 18.29 12.92 -31.76
CA ALA A 388 19.51 13.57 -32.25
C ALA A 388 19.84 13.13 -33.69
N SER A 389 19.55 11.85 -34.02
CA SER A 389 19.63 11.31 -35.38
C SER A 389 18.70 10.10 -35.49
N GLY A 390 18.45 9.65 -36.74
CA GLY A 390 17.52 8.56 -37.05
C GLY A 390 16.09 9.05 -37.30
N GLU A 391 15.21 8.13 -37.60
CA GLU A 391 13.80 8.38 -37.93
C GLU A 391 12.86 7.66 -36.99
N ILE A 392 11.78 8.34 -36.56
CA ILE A 392 10.70 7.75 -35.77
C ILE A 392 9.39 7.90 -36.55
N ARG A 393 8.77 6.77 -36.87
CA ARG A 393 7.41 6.75 -37.43
C ARG A 393 6.44 6.41 -36.33
N ARG A 394 5.40 7.22 -36.19
CA ARG A 394 4.33 7.05 -35.19
C ARG A 394 3.05 7.68 -35.70
N PRO A 395 1.86 7.18 -35.27
CA PRO A 395 0.62 7.91 -35.45
C PRO A 395 0.61 9.16 -34.54
N THR A 396 0.31 10.32 -35.09
CA THR A 396 0.39 11.62 -34.39
C THR A 396 -0.75 11.85 -33.41
N ASP A 397 -1.88 11.17 -33.59
CA ASP A 397 -3.17 11.55 -32.95
C ASP A 397 -3.78 10.44 -32.05
N ARG A 398 -3.05 9.36 -31.75
CA ARG A 398 -3.59 8.19 -31.07
C ARG A 398 -2.64 7.59 -30.03
N VAL A 399 -1.83 8.43 -29.40
CA VAL A 399 -0.93 8.02 -28.31
C VAL A 399 -1.41 8.69 -27.03
N ALA A 400 -1.80 7.89 -26.05
CA ALA A 400 -2.11 8.37 -24.71
C ALA A 400 -1.00 7.96 -23.74
N VAL A 401 -0.66 8.83 -22.80
CA VAL A 401 0.36 8.61 -21.78
C VAL A 401 -0.31 8.60 -20.42
N LEU A 402 -0.08 7.56 -19.65
CA LEU A 402 -0.37 7.55 -18.22
C LEU A 402 0.95 7.78 -17.47
N ASP A 403 1.11 8.95 -16.90
CA ASP A 403 2.29 9.30 -16.11
C ASP A 403 2.16 8.84 -14.65
N GLN A 404 3.26 8.91 -13.90
CA GLN A 404 3.29 8.52 -12.48
C GLN A 404 2.41 9.42 -11.59
N HIS A 405 2.17 10.67 -12.01
CA HIS A 405 1.40 11.67 -11.26
C HIS A 405 -0.04 11.76 -11.75
N VAL A 406 -0.41 10.92 -12.74
CA VAL A 406 -1.76 10.90 -13.34
C VAL A 406 -2.21 12.31 -13.73
N GLY A 407 -1.30 13.11 -14.31
CA GLY A 407 -1.51 14.50 -14.68
C GLY A 407 -2.65 14.74 -15.67
N LEU A 408 -3.15 13.69 -16.31
CA LEU A 408 -4.38 13.72 -17.13
C LEU A 408 -5.67 13.85 -16.31
N LEU A 409 -5.61 13.64 -15.01
CA LEU A 409 -6.77 13.70 -14.13
C LEU A 409 -6.80 15.08 -13.43
N ASP A 410 -7.84 15.86 -13.69
CA ASP A 410 -8.12 17.07 -12.92
C ASP A 410 -8.64 16.67 -11.52
N PRO A 411 -7.90 17.00 -10.42
CA PRO A 411 -8.32 16.65 -9.06
C PRO A 411 -9.68 17.26 -8.65
N ALA A 412 -10.14 18.31 -9.32
CA ALA A 412 -11.44 18.94 -9.08
C ALA A 412 -12.60 18.25 -9.81
N SER A 413 -12.30 17.35 -10.77
CA SER A 413 -13.31 16.68 -11.59
C SER A 413 -13.78 15.37 -10.96
N ARG A 414 -15.08 15.08 -11.03
CA ARG A 414 -15.63 13.78 -10.61
C ARG A 414 -15.20 12.70 -11.60
N SER A 415 -14.95 11.49 -11.14
CA SER A 415 -14.44 10.35 -11.95
C SER A 415 -15.27 10.05 -13.21
N SER A 416 -16.58 10.29 -13.19
CA SER A 416 -17.46 10.11 -14.36
C SER A 416 -17.23 11.15 -15.48
N THR A 417 -16.67 12.31 -15.17
CA THR A 417 -16.41 13.41 -16.12
C THR A 417 -15.02 13.26 -16.73
N ILE A 418 -14.08 12.64 -16.03
CA ILE A 418 -12.69 12.46 -16.46
C ILE A 418 -12.61 11.56 -17.69
N SER A 419 -13.42 10.49 -17.76
CA SER A 419 -13.43 9.54 -18.89
C SER A 419 -13.82 10.20 -20.24
N ALA A 420 -14.61 11.25 -20.21
CA ALA A 420 -15.10 11.92 -21.43
C ALA A 420 -14.15 13.03 -21.96
N ALA A 421 -13.36 13.63 -21.07
CA ALA A 421 -12.44 14.73 -21.44
C ALA A 421 -11.12 14.22 -22.04
N SER A 422 -10.62 13.06 -21.59
CA SER A 422 -9.33 12.49 -22.03
C SER A 422 -9.33 11.94 -23.47
N ILE A 423 -10.50 11.81 -24.08
CA ILE A 423 -10.65 11.23 -25.44
C ILE A 423 -10.69 12.30 -26.55
N ARG A 424 -10.72 13.59 -26.20
CA ARG A 424 -10.92 14.68 -27.15
C ARG A 424 -9.72 15.64 -27.36
N SER A 425 -8.55 15.36 -26.75
CA SER A 425 -7.33 16.19 -26.97
C SER A 425 -6.23 15.43 -27.70
#